data_acea251999030c0de869844be3029884
#
_entry.id   acea251999030c0de869844be3029884
#
_cell.length_a   1.000
_cell.length_b   1.000
_cell.length_c   1.000
_cell.angle_alpha   90.00
_cell.angle_beta   90.00
_cell.angle_gamma   90.00
#
_symmetry.space_group_name_H-M   'P 1'
#
loop_
_entity.id
_entity.type
_entity.pdbx_description
1 polymer ?
#
loop_
_entity_poly.entity_id
_entity_poly.type
_entity_poly.pdbx_seq_one_letter_code
_entity_poly.pdbx_strand_id
1 'polypeptide(L)'
;MQQTLSRTLWIDYLRSFLTVLVVAHHSSLAYTTFASFDKAAYIRSTHPVVDTQRWIGLDIFENFNDVFFMSLMFLIAGLFVIKSIQRKGPGAFVRDRFHRLFIPFLIGGTILNLIAHYPSYVLAHGRLGLLAYVKDFFIVEQWPVGPPWFIWVLFVFNIAFAFIYLACRSKFEVTKNTKPRNYQPATLVLCAFLLTFALYVPFAFWLGPYKWTGLGPFDFQVSRAALYFGYFLLGTWLGNVNFNETIFGSSAPLVRRWPLWLVACGLVYTLLTIASPYLTTLVKTGVLTEFQGYFIYFTIYVLSCTFSCIAFMAAFRALVKRHHRAWDSLSEHAYLIYLLHYPFVLWTQYALLDAPLSAFGKFLITFVSALAGGWVVAILFRKSKLLKQYL
;
A
#
# COMPACT_ATOMS: atom_id res chain seq x y z
N MET A 1 4.84 -30.94 -18.40
CA MET A 1 3.75 -30.58 -17.47
C MET A 1 4.21 -29.35 -16.68
N GLN A 2 3.78 -28.13 -17.05
CA GLN A 2 4.02 -26.93 -16.27
C GLN A 2 3.19 -27.04 -15.00
N GLN A 3 3.84 -27.22 -13.83
CA GLN A 3 3.20 -26.96 -12.55
C GLN A 3 2.86 -25.48 -12.49
N THR A 4 1.65 -25.13 -12.85
CA THR A 4 1.06 -23.83 -12.48
C THR A 4 1.16 -23.75 -10.97
N LEU A 5 1.91 -22.75 -10.46
CA LEU A 5 1.88 -22.38 -9.05
C LEU A 5 0.41 -22.30 -8.66
N SER A 6 -0.06 -23.22 -7.79
CA SER A 6 -1.45 -23.21 -7.34
C SER A 6 -1.75 -21.82 -6.80
N ARG A 7 -2.64 -21.08 -7.47
CA ARG A 7 -3.10 -19.77 -7.00
C ARG A 7 -3.67 -19.97 -5.60
N THR A 8 -3.16 -19.19 -4.65
CA THR A 8 -3.67 -19.24 -3.29
C THR A 8 -4.82 -18.26 -3.18
N LEU A 9 -6.03 -18.76 -3.36
CA LEU A 9 -7.27 -17.99 -3.48
C LEU A 9 -7.41 -16.87 -2.44
N TRP A 10 -7.16 -17.16 -1.16
CA TRP A 10 -7.29 -16.18 -0.11
C TRP A 10 -6.27 -15.03 -0.20
N ILE A 11 -5.06 -15.29 -0.72
CA ILE A 11 -4.05 -14.25 -0.98
C ILE A 11 -4.48 -13.37 -2.15
N ASP A 12 -5.01 -13.98 -3.22
CA ASP A 12 -5.50 -13.22 -4.36
C ASP A 12 -6.66 -12.30 -3.97
N TYR A 13 -7.57 -12.78 -3.12
CA TYR A 13 -8.68 -11.97 -2.60
C TYR A 13 -8.21 -10.90 -1.62
N LEU A 14 -7.24 -11.21 -0.74
CA LEU A 14 -6.65 -10.22 0.16
C LEU A 14 -5.96 -9.09 -0.63
N ARG A 15 -5.18 -9.43 -1.67
CA ARG A 15 -4.56 -8.44 -2.54
C ARG A 15 -5.60 -7.54 -3.24
N SER A 16 -6.69 -8.13 -3.70
CA SER A 16 -7.78 -7.41 -4.33
C SER A 16 -8.51 -6.50 -3.36
N PHE A 17 -8.74 -6.97 -2.15
CA PHE A 17 -9.30 -6.17 -1.07
C PHE A 17 -8.40 -4.96 -0.76
N LEU A 18 -7.09 -5.15 -0.67
CA LEU A 18 -6.14 -4.04 -0.46
C LEU A 18 -6.17 -3.05 -1.64
N THR A 19 -6.35 -3.52 -2.87
CA THR A 19 -6.55 -2.62 -4.03
C THR A 19 -7.83 -1.80 -3.87
N VAL A 20 -8.92 -2.39 -3.41
CA VAL A 20 -10.17 -1.66 -3.11
C VAL A 20 -9.94 -0.63 -2.01
N LEU A 21 -9.19 -0.98 -0.95
CA LEU A 21 -8.84 -0.04 0.11
C LEU A 21 -7.97 1.12 -0.40
N VAL A 22 -7.04 0.87 -1.34
CA VAL A 22 -6.25 1.94 -1.98
C VAL A 22 -7.15 2.92 -2.73
N VAL A 23 -8.13 2.41 -3.49
CA VAL A 23 -9.10 3.27 -4.20
C VAL A 23 -9.94 4.08 -3.20
N ALA A 24 -10.43 3.44 -2.14
CA ALA A 24 -11.21 4.10 -1.09
C ALA A 24 -10.37 5.15 -0.34
N HIS A 25 -9.12 4.84 0.00
CA HIS A 25 -8.19 5.75 0.65
C HIS A 25 -7.98 7.03 -0.18
N HIS A 26 -7.63 6.93 -1.46
CA HIS A 26 -7.47 8.11 -2.30
C HIS A 26 -8.79 8.87 -2.51
N SER A 27 -9.92 8.16 -2.53
CA SER A 27 -11.25 8.78 -2.63
C SER A 27 -11.63 9.58 -1.38
N SER A 28 -11.09 9.25 -0.21
CA SER A 28 -11.39 9.94 1.05
C SER A 28 -10.59 11.24 1.26
N LEU A 29 -9.39 11.34 0.67
CA LEU A 29 -8.42 12.39 0.97
C LEU A 29 -8.95 13.83 0.74
N ALA A 30 -9.76 14.05 -0.29
CA ALA A 30 -10.35 15.37 -0.56
C ALA A 30 -11.28 15.88 0.55
N TYR A 31 -11.81 14.98 1.38
CA TYR A 31 -12.86 15.23 2.36
C TYR A 31 -12.37 15.05 3.81
N THR A 32 -11.07 14.89 4.02
CA THR A 32 -10.46 14.83 5.35
C THR A 32 -10.31 16.22 5.96
N THR A 33 -10.30 16.31 7.29
CA THR A 33 -10.21 17.60 7.99
C THR A 33 -8.81 18.23 7.91
N PHE A 34 -7.77 17.42 7.69
CA PHE A 34 -6.38 17.86 7.54
C PHE A 34 -6.01 18.21 6.10
N ALA A 35 -6.86 17.94 5.11
CA ALA A 35 -6.56 18.24 3.71
C ALA A 35 -6.36 19.75 3.49
N SER A 36 -5.32 20.11 2.75
CA SER A 36 -4.99 21.47 2.38
C SER A 36 -4.60 21.53 0.90
N PHE A 37 -4.94 22.64 0.24
CA PHE A 37 -4.60 22.88 -1.16
C PHE A 37 -3.76 24.17 -1.26
N ASP A 38 -2.55 24.02 -1.79
CA ASP A 38 -1.64 25.14 -2.06
C ASP A 38 -1.61 25.41 -3.57
N LYS A 39 -2.04 26.59 -3.98
CA LYS A 39 -2.06 26.99 -5.40
C LYS A 39 -0.67 27.09 -6.02
N ALA A 40 0.37 27.34 -5.22
CA ALA A 40 1.76 27.45 -5.69
C ALA A 40 2.41 26.08 -5.91
N ALA A 41 1.94 25.05 -5.19
CA ALA A 41 2.40 23.66 -5.27
C ALA A 41 1.19 22.71 -5.30
N TYR A 42 0.34 22.90 -6.30
CA TYR A 42 -1.01 22.33 -6.32
C TYR A 42 -1.04 20.80 -6.38
N ILE A 43 -0.07 20.15 -7.02
CA ILE A 43 0.03 18.68 -7.04
C ILE A 43 0.64 18.15 -5.74
N ARG A 44 1.55 18.93 -5.12
CA ARG A 44 2.22 18.57 -3.87
C ARG A 44 1.45 18.99 -2.61
N SER A 45 0.26 19.54 -2.77
CA SER A 45 -0.69 19.75 -1.69
C SER A 45 -0.96 18.45 -0.94
N THR A 46 -1.53 18.51 0.25
CA THR A 46 -1.96 17.31 1.00
C THR A 46 -2.82 16.39 0.12
N HIS A 47 -3.67 16.99 -0.72
CA HIS A 47 -4.37 16.32 -1.81
C HIS A 47 -4.58 17.30 -2.98
N PRO A 48 -4.51 16.82 -4.24
CA PRO A 48 -4.62 17.67 -5.44
C PRO A 48 -6.00 18.34 -5.64
N VAL A 49 -7.05 17.79 -5.07
CA VAL A 49 -8.41 18.37 -5.04
C VAL A 49 -8.90 18.31 -3.60
N VAL A 50 -9.26 19.46 -3.02
CA VAL A 50 -9.72 19.55 -1.63
C VAL A 50 -11.08 20.20 -1.59
N ASP A 51 -12.04 19.55 -0.93
CA ASP A 51 -13.42 20.04 -0.78
C ASP A 51 -13.59 20.87 0.50
N THR A 52 -14.61 21.70 0.54
CA THR A 52 -15.04 22.43 1.74
C THR A 52 -15.82 21.54 2.70
N GLN A 53 -16.52 20.53 2.18
CA GLN A 53 -17.24 19.53 2.97
C GLN A 53 -16.25 18.49 3.50
N ARG A 54 -16.09 18.41 4.82
CA ARG A 54 -15.10 17.55 5.49
C ARG A 54 -15.72 16.77 6.63
N TRP A 55 -15.17 15.60 6.93
CA TRP A 55 -15.69 14.75 8.00
C TRP A 55 -14.59 13.95 8.70
N ILE A 56 -14.48 14.09 10.02
CA ILE A 56 -13.48 13.41 10.86
C ILE A 56 -13.53 11.87 10.72
N GLY A 57 -14.67 11.29 10.37
CA GLY A 57 -14.77 9.87 10.12
C GLY A 57 -13.90 9.40 8.94
N LEU A 58 -13.65 10.28 7.96
CA LEU A 58 -12.76 9.98 6.84
C LEU A 58 -11.28 10.12 7.24
N ASP A 59 -10.94 10.97 8.22
CA ASP A 59 -9.59 11.01 8.80
C ASP A 59 -9.27 9.68 9.51
N ILE A 60 -10.21 9.17 10.32
CA ILE A 60 -10.05 7.90 11.03
C ILE A 60 -9.89 6.74 10.03
N PHE A 61 -10.70 6.73 8.97
CA PHE A 61 -10.64 5.72 7.92
C PHE A 61 -9.32 5.77 7.15
N GLU A 62 -8.90 6.96 6.74
CA GLU A 62 -7.66 7.19 6.00
C GLU A 62 -6.44 6.78 6.82
N ASN A 63 -6.34 7.28 8.07
CA ASN A 63 -5.25 6.95 8.97
C ASN A 63 -5.17 5.45 9.27
N PHE A 64 -6.30 4.76 9.43
CA PHE A 64 -6.29 3.31 9.61
C PHE A 64 -5.64 2.61 8.42
N ASN A 65 -6.02 2.98 7.20
CA ASN A 65 -5.45 2.39 6.00
C ASN A 65 -3.96 2.69 5.88
N ASP A 66 -3.54 3.94 6.12
CA ASP A 66 -2.14 4.39 6.03
C ASP A 66 -1.21 3.62 6.98
N VAL A 67 -1.71 3.20 8.15
CA VAL A 67 -0.93 2.45 9.13
C VAL A 67 -0.44 1.10 8.57
N PHE A 68 -1.24 0.35 7.81
CA PHE A 68 -0.91 -1.04 7.52
C PHE A 68 -0.97 -1.47 6.06
N PHE A 69 -1.82 -0.84 5.22
CA PHE A 69 -2.15 -1.41 3.90
C PHE A 69 -0.93 -1.54 2.98
N MET A 70 -0.02 -0.55 2.99
CA MET A 70 1.21 -0.61 2.21
C MET A 70 2.18 -1.66 2.74
N SER A 71 2.34 -1.75 4.06
CA SER A 71 3.15 -2.79 4.72
C SER A 71 2.66 -4.19 4.34
N LEU A 72 1.35 -4.41 4.36
CA LEU A 72 0.75 -5.69 3.98
C LEU A 72 0.88 -5.96 2.48
N MET A 73 0.78 -4.94 1.62
CA MET A 73 1.04 -5.07 0.17
C MET A 73 2.46 -5.53 -0.11
N PHE A 74 3.49 -4.94 0.55
CA PHE A 74 4.88 -5.37 0.42
C PHE A 74 5.09 -6.78 0.96
N LEU A 75 4.47 -7.14 2.08
CA LEU A 75 4.52 -8.50 2.63
C LEU A 75 3.97 -9.52 1.63
N ILE A 76 2.79 -9.28 1.06
CA ILE A 76 2.17 -10.15 0.06
C ILE A 76 3.04 -10.27 -1.19
N ALA A 77 3.63 -9.15 -1.66
CA ALA A 77 4.54 -9.17 -2.79
C ALA A 77 5.76 -10.06 -2.53
N GLY A 78 6.29 -10.05 -1.29
CA GLY A 78 7.41 -10.89 -0.86
C GLY A 78 7.13 -12.39 -0.91
N LEU A 79 5.89 -12.84 -0.61
CA LEU A 79 5.53 -14.27 -0.52
C LEU A 79 5.93 -15.11 -1.74
N PHE A 80 5.99 -14.51 -2.92
CA PHE A 80 6.21 -15.22 -4.18
C PHE A 80 7.63 -15.05 -4.75
N VAL A 81 8.47 -14.24 -4.11
CA VAL A 81 9.78 -13.84 -4.64
C VAL A 81 10.73 -15.02 -4.69
N ILE A 82 10.90 -15.77 -3.59
CA ILE A 82 11.84 -16.91 -3.51
C ILE A 82 11.53 -17.96 -4.57
N LYS A 83 10.29 -18.40 -4.65
CA LYS A 83 9.89 -19.40 -5.67
C LYS A 83 10.09 -18.89 -7.10
N SER A 84 9.90 -17.59 -7.31
CA SER A 84 10.11 -16.98 -8.64
C SER A 84 11.58 -16.90 -9.02
N ILE A 85 12.46 -16.46 -8.12
CA ILE A 85 13.89 -16.33 -8.39
C ILE A 85 14.60 -17.70 -8.50
N GLN A 86 14.18 -18.69 -7.70
CA GLN A 86 14.68 -20.06 -7.81
C GLN A 86 14.32 -20.72 -9.13
N ARG A 87 13.09 -20.47 -9.65
CA ARG A 87 12.65 -21.04 -10.92
C ARG A 87 13.28 -20.40 -12.15
N LYS A 88 13.43 -19.05 -12.13
CA LYS A 88 13.87 -18.28 -13.31
C LYS A 88 15.37 -18.00 -13.33
N GLY A 89 16.02 -18.05 -12.18
CA GLY A 89 17.35 -17.49 -11.95
C GLY A 89 17.31 -15.98 -11.72
N PRO A 90 18.32 -15.39 -11.06
CA PRO A 90 18.33 -13.97 -10.65
C PRO A 90 18.22 -12.99 -11.80
N GLY A 91 18.97 -13.17 -12.88
CA GLY A 91 18.97 -12.26 -14.03
C GLY A 91 17.61 -12.23 -14.76
N ALA A 92 17.03 -13.40 -15.07
CA ALA A 92 15.72 -13.48 -15.70
C ALA A 92 14.60 -13.00 -14.76
N PHE A 93 14.74 -13.19 -13.44
CA PHE A 93 13.83 -12.64 -12.45
C PHE A 93 13.81 -11.10 -12.48
N VAL A 94 14.98 -10.44 -12.44
CA VAL A 94 15.06 -8.96 -12.47
C VAL A 94 14.49 -8.43 -13.78
N ARG A 95 14.83 -9.05 -14.93
CA ARG A 95 14.28 -8.68 -16.24
C ARG A 95 12.76 -8.77 -16.28
N ASP A 96 12.17 -9.84 -15.73
CA ASP A 96 10.72 -10.00 -15.63
C ASP A 96 10.09 -8.90 -14.75
N ARG A 97 10.73 -8.53 -13.63
CA ARG A 97 10.28 -7.43 -12.77
C ARG A 97 10.38 -6.07 -13.44
N PHE A 98 11.42 -5.83 -14.22
CA PHE A 98 11.55 -4.61 -15.01
C PHE A 98 10.32 -4.41 -15.93
N HIS A 99 9.95 -5.42 -16.70
CA HIS A 99 8.81 -5.32 -17.61
C HIS A 99 7.46 -5.20 -16.88
N ARG A 100 7.29 -5.89 -15.74
CA ARG A 100 6.00 -5.94 -15.02
C ARG A 100 5.80 -4.86 -13.96
N LEU A 101 6.86 -4.20 -13.52
CA LEU A 101 6.79 -3.17 -12.50
C LEU A 101 7.30 -1.82 -13.04
N PHE A 102 8.54 -1.77 -13.56
CA PHE A 102 9.16 -0.51 -13.91
C PHE A 102 8.53 0.15 -15.14
N ILE A 103 8.23 -0.61 -16.21
CA ILE A 103 7.55 -0.07 -17.40
C ILE A 103 6.14 0.43 -17.04
N PRO A 104 5.25 -0.34 -16.36
CA PRO A 104 3.96 0.17 -15.92
C PRO A 104 4.05 1.35 -14.96
N PHE A 105 5.10 1.41 -14.12
CA PHE A 105 5.37 2.57 -13.28
C PHE A 105 5.62 3.83 -14.12
N LEU A 106 6.47 3.76 -15.15
CA LEU A 106 6.75 4.92 -16.01
C LEU A 106 5.48 5.41 -16.73
N ILE A 107 4.66 4.48 -17.23
CA ILE A 107 3.37 4.82 -17.87
C ILE A 107 2.41 5.44 -16.85
N GLY A 108 2.25 4.81 -15.69
CA GLY A 108 1.37 5.28 -14.63
C GLY A 108 1.82 6.61 -14.04
N GLY A 109 3.10 6.72 -13.67
CA GLY A 109 3.69 7.92 -13.09
C GLY A 109 3.81 9.10 -14.05
N THR A 110 3.65 8.89 -15.36
CA THR A 110 3.68 9.95 -16.36
C THR A 110 2.32 10.19 -16.96
N ILE A 111 1.84 9.27 -17.82
CA ILE A 111 0.63 9.49 -18.63
C ILE A 111 -0.61 9.54 -17.75
N LEU A 112 -0.79 8.56 -16.86
CA LEU A 112 -1.98 8.54 -16.01
C LEU A 112 -1.97 9.67 -14.98
N ASN A 113 -0.81 10.04 -14.46
CA ASN A 113 -0.68 11.19 -13.56
C ASN A 113 -0.94 12.53 -14.27
N LEU A 114 -0.45 12.71 -15.50
CA LEU A 114 -0.81 13.88 -16.31
C LEU A 114 -2.32 14.00 -16.48
N ILE A 115 -3.00 12.90 -16.80
CA ILE A 115 -4.46 12.90 -16.93
C ILE A 115 -5.12 13.20 -15.56
N ALA A 116 -4.62 12.60 -14.49
CA ALA A 116 -5.20 12.72 -13.16
C ALA A 116 -5.13 14.15 -12.60
N HIS A 117 -3.98 14.84 -12.73
CA HIS A 117 -3.75 16.12 -12.06
C HIS A 117 -4.19 17.35 -12.85
N TYR A 118 -4.71 17.20 -14.06
CA TYR A 118 -5.20 18.35 -14.84
C TYR A 118 -6.28 19.18 -14.13
N PRO A 119 -7.27 18.58 -13.43
CA PRO A 119 -8.21 19.34 -12.60
C PRO A 119 -7.54 20.24 -11.56
N SER A 120 -6.48 19.78 -10.93
CA SER A 120 -5.74 20.55 -9.91
C SER A 120 -5.06 21.77 -10.52
N TYR A 121 -4.52 21.67 -11.73
CA TYR A 121 -4.00 22.81 -12.49
C TYR A 121 -5.11 23.85 -12.74
N VAL A 122 -6.29 23.42 -13.16
CA VAL A 122 -7.43 24.31 -13.39
C VAL A 122 -7.84 25.01 -12.09
N LEU A 123 -7.86 24.30 -10.96
CA LEU A 123 -8.16 24.89 -9.65
C LEU A 123 -7.11 25.91 -9.20
N ALA A 124 -5.84 25.67 -9.47
CA ALA A 124 -4.74 26.56 -9.09
C ALA A 124 -4.75 27.85 -9.93
N HIS A 125 -4.94 27.75 -11.25
CA HIS A 125 -4.74 28.84 -12.18
C HIS A 125 -6.05 29.51 -12.68
N GLY A 126 -7.21 28.92 -12.41
CA GLY A 126 -8.52 29.44 -12.83
C GLY A 126 -8.71 29.48 -14.35
N ARG A 127 -7.90 28.75 -15.12
CA ARG A 127 -7.94 28.74 -16.60
C ARG A 127 -7.53 27.39 -17.17
N LEU A 128 -8.05 27.10 -18.35
CA LEU A 128 -7.61 25.94 -19.14
C LEU A 128 -6.29 26.26 -19.86
N GLY A 129 -5.40 25.29 -19.99
CA GLY A 129 -4.11 25.49 -20.66
C GLY A 129 -3.28 24.23 -20.68
N LEU A 130 -3.56 23.32 -21.63
CA LEU A 130 -2.91 22.01 -21.65
C LEU A 130 -1.38 22.09 -21.78
N LEU A 131 -0.85 22.95 -22.66
CA LEU A 131 0.59 23.07 -22.85
C LEU A 131 1.29 23.69 -21.63
N ALA A 132 0.67 24.70 -21.01
CA ALA A 132 1.17 25.31 -19.78
C ALA A 132 1.13 24.29 -18.64
N TYR A 133 0.06 23.52 -18.51
CA TYR A 133 -0.04 22.42 -17.54
C TYR A 133 1.04 21.37 -17.71
N VAL A 134 1.31 20.89 -18.92
CA VAL A 134 2.37 19.89 -19.17
C VAL A 134 3.73 20.45 -18.76
N LYS A 135 3.99 21.75 -19.06
CA LYS A 135 5.23 22.40 -18.60
C LYS A 135 5.30 22.48 -17.09
N ASP A 136 4.23 22.89 -16.41
CA ASP A 136 4.17 22.99 -14.96
C ASP A 136 4.38 21.62 -14.30
N PHE A 137 3.73 20.56 -14.80
CA PHE A 137 3.85 19.21 -14.28
C PHE A 137 5.31 18.72 -14.20
N PHE A 138 6.11 19.00 -15.22
CA PHE A 138 7.51 18.56 -15.23
C PHE A 138 8.47 19.53 -14.57
N ILE A 139 8.24 20.84 -14.64
CA ILE A 139 9.20 21.87 -14.21
C ILE A 139 8.84 22.41 -12.83
N VAL A 140 7.60 22.84 -12.61
CA VAL A 140 7.17 23.47 -11.33
C VAL A 140 6.92 22.37 -10.29
N GLU A 141 6.10 21.38 -10.65
CA GLU A 141 5.72 20.28 -9.77
C GLU A 141 6.72 19.11 -9.79
N GLN A 142 7.79 19.21 -10.58
CA GLN A 142 8.94 18.28 -10.62
C GLN A 142 8.54 16.82 -10.88
N TRP A 143 7.56 16.60 -11.77
CA TRP A 143 7.12 15.24 -12.14
C TRP A 143 6.71 14.38 -10.93
N PRO A 144 5.61 14.67 -10.28
CA PRO A 144 5.16 13.96 -9.07
C PRO A 144 4.77 12.52 -9.36
N VAL A 145 5.16 11.63 -8.44
CA VAL A 145 5.01 10.18 -8.64
C VAL A 145 3.55 9.70 -8.51
N GLY A 146 2.74 10.31 -7.65
CA GLY A 146 1.38 9.86 -7.34
C GLY A 146 1.34 8.40 -6.83
N PRO A 147 0.15 7.73 -6.89
CA PRO A 147 -0.01 6.35 -6.41
C PRO A 147 0.96 5.31 -6.98
N PRO A 148 1.51 5.40 -8.21
CA PRO A 148 2.50 4.48 -8.74
C PRO A 148 3.81 4.35 -7.93
N TRP A 149 4.08 5.21 -6.94
CA TRP A 149 5.28 5.16 -6.10
C TRP A 149 5.55 3.75 -5.54
N PHE A 150 4.53 3.03 -5.14
CA PHE A 150 4.66 1.66 -4.61
C PHE A 150 5.32 0.69 -5.61
N ILE A 151 5.00 0.82 -6.90
CA ILE A 151 5.45 -0.13 -7.92
C ILE A 151 6.95 -0.01 -8.16
N TRP A 152 7.49 1.21 -8.21
CA TRP A 152 8.92 1.38 -8.42
C TRP A 152 9.72 1.02 -7.16
N VAL A 153 9.21 1.33 -5.95
CA VAL A 153 9.83 0.89 -4.70
C VAL A 153 9.84 -0.64 -4.60
N LEU A 154 8.73 -1.29 -4.99
CA LEU A 154 8.68 -2.74 -5.08
C LEU A 154 9.70 -3.29 -6.10
N PHE A 155 9.91 -2.62 -7.23
CA PHE A 155 10.95 -3.00 -8.19
C PHE A 155 12.34 -2.94 -7.56
N VAL A 156 12.68 -1.85 -6.86
CA VAL A 156 13.95 -1.71 -6.13
C VAL A 156 14.12 -2.81 -5.08
N PHE A 157 13.07 -3.13 -4.31
CA PHE A 157 13.12 -4.21 -3.32
C PHE A 157 13.36 -5.58 -3.96
N ASN A 158 12.79 -5.84 -5.13
CA ASN A 158 13.08 -7.07 -5.87
C ASN A 158 14.54 -7.14 -6.35
N ILE A 159 15.13 -6.02 -6.79
CA ILE A 159 16.56 -5.96 -7.15
C ILE A 159 17.43 -6.19 -5.91
N ALA A 160 17.17 -5.47 -4.81
CA ALA A 160 17.91 -5.64 -3.56
C ALA A 160 17.86 -7.10 -3.08
N PHE A 161 16.68 -7.73 -3.14
CA PHE A 161 16.55 -9.14 -2.79
C PHE A 161 17.29 -10.09 -3.75
N ALA A 162 17.35 -9.77 -5.04
CA ALA A 162 18.12 -10.57 -5.99
C ALA A 162 19.63 -10.57 -5.62
N PHE A 163 20.17 -9.44 -5.18
CA PHE A 163 21.55 -9.37 -4.65
C PHE A 163 21.70 -10.16 -3.33
N ILE A 164 20.76 -10.05 -2.38
CA ILE A 164 20.75 -10.83 -1.15
C ILE A 164 20.72 -12.33 -1.47
N TYR A 165 19.89 -12.74 -2.42
CA TYR A 165 19.79 -14.12 -2.86
C TYR A 165 21.10 -14.63 -3.46
N LEU A 166 21.80 -13.85 -4.28
CA LEU A 166 23.11 -14.21 -4.84
C LEU A 166 24.17 -14.37 -3.75
N ALA A 167 24.22 -13.45 -2.79
CA ALA A 167 25.17 -13.47 -1.69
C ALA A 167 24.93 -14.62 -0.69
N CYS A 168 23.66 -15.02 -0.49
CA CYS A 168 23.26 -16.02 0.51
C CYS A 168 22.64 -17.28 -0.10
N ARG A 169 22.95 -17.62 -1.35
CA ARG A 169 22.30 -18.68 -2.12
C ARG A 169 22.24 -20.02 -1.39
N SER A 170 23.32 -20.43 -0.74
CA SER A 170 23.40 -21.68 0.02
C SER A 170 22.35 -21.78 1.13
N LYS A 171 21.99 -20.66 1.77
CA LYS A 171 20.96 -20.62 2.83
C LYS A 171 19.54 -20.83 2.30
N PHE A 172 19.28 -20.46 1.05
CA PHE A 172 17.98 -20.63 0.42
C PHE A 172 17.77 -21.99 -0.26
N GLU A 173 18.84 -22.70 -0.60
CA GLU A 173 18.79 -24.04 -1.22
C GLU A 173 18.56 -25.16 -0.20
N VAL A 174 18.97 -24.98 1.05
CA VAL A 174 18.93 -26.01 2.11
C VAL A 174 17.51 -26.28 2.65
N THR A 175 16.56 -25.40 2.42
CA THR A 175 15.22 -25.47 3.04
C THR A 175 14.25 -26.50 2.41
N LYS A 176 14.66 -27.26 1.39
CA LYS A 176 13.80 -28.25 0.73
C LYS A 176 13.36 -29.44 1.60
N ASN A 177 14.08 -29.73 2.70
CA ASN A 177 13.89 -30.93 3.51
C ASN A 177 13.66 -30.67 5.02
N THR A 178 13.37 -29.46 5.45
CA THR A 178 13.08 -29.23 6.88
C THR A 178 11.64 -29.63 7.21
N LYS A 179 11.48 -30.50 8.22
CA LYS A 179 10.20 -30.85 8.82
C LYS A 179 9.41 -29.57 9.15
N PRO A 180 8.09 -29.55 8.99
CA PRO A 180 7.26 -28.39 9.32
C PRO A 180 7.52 -28.01 10.79
N ARG A 181 8.15 -26.85 10.99
CA ARG A 181 8.43 -26.31 12.32
C ARG A 181 7.14 -25.72 12.88
N ASN A 182 6.79 -26.12 14.08
CA ASN A 182 5.62 -25.58 14.76
C ASN A 182 5.97 -24.19 15.32
N TYR A 183 5.45 -23.14 14.68
CA TYR A 183 5.70 -21.77 15.08
C TYR A 183 4.64 -21.30 16.08
N GLN A 184 5.08 -20.87 17.25
CA GLN A 184 4.18 -20.26 18.24
C GLN A 184 3.70 -18.90 17.74
N PRO A 185 2.38 -18.61 17.70
CA PRO A 185 1.85 -17.32 17.21
C PRO A 185 2.44 -16.11 17.93
N ALA A 186 2.55 -16.17 19.27
CA ALA A 186 3.10 -15.08 20.05
C ALA A 186 4.56 -14.75 19.66
N THR A 187 5.39 -15.77 19.44
CA THR A 187 6.78 -15.59 19.00
C THR A 187 6.85 -14.94 17.62
N LEU A 188 5.98 -15.38 16.70
CA LEU A 188 5.92 -14.78 15.35
C LEU A 188 5.54 -13.31 15.39
N VAL A 189 4.51 -12.97 16.17
CA VAL A 189 4.05 -11.59 16.37
C VAL A 189 5.16 -10.75 16.98
N LEU A 190 5.80 -11.25 18.04
CA LEU A 190 6.90 -10.54 18.71
C LEU A 190 8.09 -10.31 17.77
N CYS A 191 8.51 -11.35 17.03
CA CYS A 191 9.62 -11.22 16.07
C CYS A 191 9.29 -10.23 14.94
N ALA A 192 8.06 -10.27 14.41
CA ALA A 192 7.60 -9.31 13.39
C ALA A 192 7.58 -7.88 13.94
N PHE A 193 7.05 -7.70 15.16
CA PHE A 193 7.04 -6.40 15.83
C PHE A 193 8.46 -5.88 16.08
N LEU A 194 9.34 -6.66 16.69
CA LEU A 194 10.70 -6.22 17.01
C LEU A 194 11.51 -5.87 15.74
N LEU A 195 11.39 -6.69 14.69
CA LEU A 195 12.04 -6.40 13.41
C LEU A 195 11.54 -5.09 12.82
N THR A 196 10.22 -4.91 12.72
CA THR A 196 9.62 -3.72 12.11
C THR A 196 9.79 -2.47 12.98
N PHE A 197 9.82 -2.62 14.30
CA PHE A 197 10.17 -1.57 15.24
C PHE A 197 11.61 -1.07 15.01
N ALA A 198 12.58 -1.99 14.94
CA ALA A 198 13.98 -1.66 14.67
C ALA A 198 14.19 -0.99 13.30
N LEU A 199 13.36 -1.35 12.31
CA LEU A 199 13.44 -0.79 10.95
C LEU A 199 12.62 0.49 10.76
N TYR A 200 11.77 0.87 11.70
CA TYR A 200 10.96 2.09 11.58
C TYR A 200 11.38 3.18 12.56
N VAL A 201 11.42 2.86 13.86
CA VAL A 201 11.53 3.86 14.91
C VAL A 201 12.81 4.70 14.82
N PRO A 202 14.02 4.11 14.66
CA PRO A 202 15.24 4.89 14.49
C PRO A 202 15.21 5.80 13.26
N PHE A 203 14.67 5.32 12.14
CA PHE A 203 14.57 6.09 10.91
C PHE A 203 13.53 7.21 11.00
N ALA A 204 12.42 6.99 11.70
CA ALA A 204 11.41 8.01 11.97
C ALA A 204 11.97 9.17 12.81
N PHE A 205 12.83 8.87 13.81
CA PHE A 205 13.52 9.89 14.58
C PHE A 205 14.60 10.62 13.77
N TRP A 206 15.36 9.90 12.96
CA TRP A 206 16.46 10.49 12.22
C TRP A 206 16.00 11.31 11.02
N LEU A 207 15.02 10.83 10.25
CA LEU A 207 14.61 11.42 8.97
C LEU A 207 13.31 12.23 9.07
N GLY A 208 12.55 12.05 10.16
CA GLY A 208 11.18 12.55 10.32
C GLY A 208 10.15 11.59 9.76
N PRO A 209 9.00 11.43 10.45
CA PRO A 209 8.02 10.37 10.15
C PRO A 209 7.28 10.51 8.81
N TYR A 210 7.23 11.72 8.25
CA TYR A 210 6.46 12.05 7.04
C TYR A 210 7.30 12.63 5.90
N LYS A 211 8.63 12.56 6.00
CA LYS A 211 9.51 13.14 4.98
C LYS A 211 9.55 12.29 3.72
N TRP A 212 9.28 12.94 2.60
CA TRP A 212 9.45 12.41 1.25
C TRP A 212 10.82 12.78 0.70
N THR A 213 11.34 12.01 -0.28
CA THR A 213 12.67 12.27 -0.87
C THR A 213 12.72 13.52 -1.73
N GLY A 214 11.61 13.89 -2.39
CA GLY A 214 11.56 15.00 -3.35
C GLY A 214 12.30 14.70 -4.67
N LEU A 215 12.51 13.42 -5.02
CA LEU A 215 13.26 13.01 -6.22
C LEU A 215 12.39 12.89 -7.49
N GLY A 216 11.41 13.76 -7.66
CA GLY A 216 10.52 13.73 -8.84
C GLY A 216 9.73 12.42 -8.91
N PRO A 217 9.74 11.69 -10.05
CA PRO A 217 8.96 10.46 -10.19
C PRO A 217 9.45 9.31 -9.30
N PHE A 218 10.63 9.43 -8.70
CA PHE A 218 11.19 8.45 -7.77
C PHE A 218 10.99 8.86 -6.31
N ASP A 219 9.97 9.65 -6.05
CA ASP A 219 9.63 10.09 -4.71
C ASP A 219 9.01 8.95 -3.88
N PHE A 220 9.34 8.91 -2.58
CA PHE A 220 8.80 7.98 -1.61
C PHE A 220 9.03 8.47 -0.18
N GLN A 221 8.29 7.92 0.77
CA GLN A 221 8.41 8.28 2.17
C GLN A 221 9.63 7.58 2.80
N VAL A 222 10.70 8.37 3.06
CA VAL A 222 12.03 7.85 3.41
C VAL A 222 12.01 7.04 4.70
N SER A 223 11.36 7.55 5.74
CA SER A 223 11.29 6.89 7.06
C SER A 223 10.58 5.53 7.03
N ARG A 224 9.65 5.34 6.11
CA ARG A 224 8.90 4.09 5.96
C ARG A 224 9.54 3.09 5.01
N ALA A 225 10.56 3.48 4.23
CA ALA A 225 11.18 2.57 3.27
C ALA A 225 11.78 1.33 3.94
N ALA A 226 12.49 1.49 5.06
CA ALA A 226 13.05 0.37 5.80
C ALA A 226 11.95 -0.51 6.43
N LEU A 227 10.86 0.08 6.94
CA LEU A 227 9.68 -0.64 7.44
C LEU A 227 9.08 -1.52 6.33
N TYR A 228 8.82 -0.93 5.16
CA TYR A 228 8.25 -1.64 4.00
C TYR A 228 9.17 -2.75 3.49
N PHE A 229 10.49 -2.50 3.47
CA PHE A 229 11.46 -3.53 3.14
C PHE A 229 11.47 -4.67 4.16
N GLY A 230 11.32 -4.36 5.46
CA GLY A 230 11.14 -5.36 6.51
C GLY A 230 9.93 -6.26 6.29
N TYR A 231 8.78 -5.68 5.96
CA TYR A 231 7.58 -6.46 5.62
C TYR A 231 7.77 -7.28 4.34
N PHE A 232 8.42 -6.74 3.33
CA PHE A 232 8.78 -7.49 2.13
C PHE A 232 9.69 -8.69 2.43
N LEU A 233 10.71 -8.52 3.29
CA LEU A 233 11.58 -9.62 3.74
C LEU A 233 10.83 -10.65 4.59
N LEU A 234 9.92 -10.23 5.48
CA LEU A 234 9.02 -11.14 6.20
C LEU A 234 8.18 -11.95 5.22
N GLY A 235 7.66 -11.33 4.17
CA GLY A 235 6.95 -12.01 3.09
C GLY A 235 7.82 -13.04 2.37
N THR A 236 9.08 -12.70 2.05
CA THR A 236 10.00 -13.64 1.39
C THR A 236 10.33 -14.82 2.29
N TRP A 237 10.53 -14.59 3.59
CA TRP A 237 10.72 -15.65 4.57
C TRP A 237 9.49 -16.57 4.67
N LEU A 238 8.29 -16.02 4.79
CA LEU A 238 7.04 -16.78 4.78
C LEU A 238 6.90 -17.63 3.51
N GLY A 239 7.22 -17.06 2.34
CA GLY A 239 7.22 -17.78 1.06
C GLY A 239 8.18 -18.96 1.02
N ASN A 240 9.32 -18.87 1.73
CA ASN A 240 10.32 -19.91 1.83
C ASN A 240 9.88 -21.08 2.74
N VAL A 241 9.20 -20.79 3.85
CA VAL A 241 8.77 -21.80 4.84
C VAL A 241 7.44 -22.47 4.51
N ASN A 242 6.94 -22.32 3.29
CA ASN A 242 5.64 -22.85 2.85
C ASN A 242 4.48 -22.46 3.79
N PHE A 243 4.32 -21.15 3.98
CA PHE A 243 3.39 -20.54 4.95
C PHE A 243 1.95 -21.09 4.93
N ASN A 244 1.44 -21.52 3.77
CA ASN A 244 0.09 -22.07 3.65
C ASN A 244 -0.13 -23.40 4.39
N GLU A 245 0.91 -24.18 4.59
CA GLU A 245 0.85 -25.45 5.28
C GLU A 245 1.32 -25.36 6.73
N THR A 246 2.11 -24.34 7.04
CA THR A 246 2.72 -24.12 8.35
C THR A 246 1.96 -23.06 9.15
N ILE A 247 2.35 -21.80 8.99
CA ILE A 247 1.88 -20.66 9.80
C ILE A 247 0.40 -20.32 9.52
N PHE A 248 0.00 -20.39 8.25
CA PHE A 248 -1.37 -20.13 7.79
C PHE A 248 -2.08 -21.42 7.32
N GLY A 249 -1.70 -22.57 7.86
CA GLY A 249 -2.47 -23.80 7.69
C GLY A 249 -3.89 -23.64 8.22
N SER A 250 -4.89 -24.36 7.64
CA SER A 250 -6.29 -24.22 8.04
C SER A 250 -6.54 -24.52 9.53
N SER A 251 -5.72 -25.38 10.12
CA SER A 251 -5.76 -25.75 11.54
C SER A 251 -4.78 -24.96 12.41
N ALA A 252 -3.96 -24.10 11.82
CA ALA A 252 -2.94 -23.35 12.57
C ALA A 252 -3.57 -22.45 13.63
N PRO A 253 -2.98 -22.36 14.85
CA PRO A 253 -3.54 -21.56 15.94
C PRO A 253 -3.73 -20.09 15.56
N LEU A 254 -2.88 -19.54 14.72
CA LEU A 254 -2.97 -18.16 14.22
C LEU A 254 -4.25 -17.96 13.41
N VAL A 255 -4.60 -18.90 12.51
CA VAL A 255 -5.80 -18.83 11.68
C VAL A 255 -7.06 -19.10 12.52
N ARG A 256 -7.02 -20.07 13.42
CA ARG A 256 -8.18 -20.39 14.29
C ARG A 256 -8.59 -19.22 15.18
N ARG A 257 -7.63 -18.39 15.60
CA ARG A 257 -7.85 -17.22 16.46
C ARG A 257 -8.07 -15.92 15.69
N TRP A 258 -8.46 -15.97 14.42
CA TRP A 258 -8.65 -14.78 13.58
C TRP A 258 -9.56 -13.71 14.19
N PRO A 259 -10.67 -14.02 14.93
CA PRO A 259 -11.50 -12.99 15.53
C PRO A 259 -10.75 -12.21 16.62
N LEU A 260 -9.90 -12.91 17.41
CA LEU A 260 -9.08 -12.25 18.43
C LEU A 260 -8.07 -11.28 17.83
N TRP A 261 -7.50 -11.61 16.66
CA TRP A 261 -6.59 -10.70 15.94
C TRP A 261 -7.31 -9.47 15.39
N LEU A 262 -8.57 -9.61 14.93
CA LEU A 262 -9.38 -8.46 14.51
C LEU A 262 -9.73 -7.56 15.70
N VAL A 263 -10.10 -8.14 16.84
CA VAL A 263 -10.35 -7.37 18.06
C VAL A 263 -9.07 -6.64 18.50
N ALA A 264 -7.93 -7.34 18.54
CA ALA A 264 -6.66 -6.72 18.90
C ALA A 264 -6.26 -5.60 17.91
N CYS A 265 -6.46 -5.79 16.60
CA CYS A 265 -6.29 -4.76 15.58
C CYS A 265 -7.13 -3.52 15.89
N GLY A 266 -8.42 -3.69 16.14
CA GLY A 266 -9.33 -2.59 16.49
C GLY A 266 -8.91 -1.86 17.76
N LEU A 267 -8.58 -2.61 18.83
CA LEU A 267 -8.16 -2.03 20.11
C LEU A 267 -6.86 -1.24 19.99
N VAL A 268 -5.84 -1.79 19.32
CA VAL A 268 -4.54 -1.10 19.19
C VAL A 268 -4.66 0.11 18.28
N TYR A 269 -5.47 0.05 17.21
CA TYR A 269 -5.73 1.21 16.38
C TYR A 269 -6.52 2.30 17.13
N THR A 270 -7.52 1.94 17.92
CA THR A 270 -8.23 2.87 18.79
C THR A 270 -7.28 3.53 19.79
N LEU A 271 -6.38 2.73 20.39
CA LEU A 271 -5.33 3.27 21.26
C LEU A 271 -4.44 4.28 20.52
N LEU A 272 -4.00 3.97 19.30
CA LEU A 272 -3.21 4.88 18.47
C LEU A 272 -3.93 6.21 18.21
N THR A 273 -5.22 6.13 17.85
CA THR A 273 -6.05 7.31 17.54
C THR A 273 -6.25 8.20 18.77
N ILE A 274 -6.51 7.60 19.93
CA ILE A 274 -6.70 8.34 21.18
C ILE A 274 -5.36 8.85 21.74
N ALA A 275 -4.30 8.06 21.64
CA ALA A 275 -2.98 8.43 22.17
C ALA A 275 -2.40 9.66 21.48
N SER A 276 -2.61 9.83 20.17
CA SER A 276 -1.99 10.92 19.39
C SER A 276 -2.28 12.33 19.98
N PRO A 277 -3.53 12.80 20.14
CA PRO A 277 -3.81 14.11 20.71
C PRO A 277 -3.44 14.18 22.20
N TYR A 278 -3.57 13.08 22.95
CA TYR A 278 -3.22 13.03 24.35
C TYR A 278 -1.70 13.19 24.57
N LEU A 279 -0.87 12.48 23.84
CA LEU A 279 0.58 12.60 23.88
C LEU A 279 1.03 14.02 23.47
N THR A 280 0.39 14.60 22.44
CA THR A 280 0.64 15.99 22.05
C THR A 280 0.39 16.97 23.19
N THR A 281 -0.69 16.76 23.96
CA THR A 281 -1.01 17.58 25.13
C THR A 281 0.03 17.41 26.24
N LEU A 282 0.45 16.17 26.54
CA LEU A 282 1.47 15.89 27.57
C LEU A 282 2.85 16.49 27.21
N VAL A 283 3.19 16.51 25.94
CA VAL A 283 4.43 17.18 25.48
C VAL A 283 4.30 18.69 25.60
N LYS A 284 3.19 19.28 25.18
CA LYS A 284 2.96 20.74 25.29
C LYS A 284 2.94 21.24 26.75
N THR A 285 2.48 20.42 27.68
CA THR A 285 2.44 20.75 29.11
C THR A 285 3.75 20.44 29.84
N GLY A 286 4.77 19.91 29.15
CA GLY A 286 6.06 19.57 29.74
C GLY A 286 6.08 18.31 30.61
N VAL A 287 5.01 17.53 30.65
CA VAL A 287 4.94 16.24 31.37
C VAL A 287 5.79 15.18 30.70
N LEU A 288 5.82 15.19 29.36
CA LEU A 288 6.70 14.33 28.54
C LEU A 288 7.63 15.19 27.71
N THR A 289 8.85 14.70 27.47
CA THR A 289 9.71 15.27 26.43
C THR A 289 9.15 14.89 25.04
N GLU A 290 9.51 15.68 24.05
CA GLU A 290 9.13 15.40 22.65
C GLU A 290 9.59 13.99 22.21
N PHE A 291 10.82 13.61 22.58
CA PHE A 291 11.34 12.27 22.34
C PHE A 291 10.47 11.17 22.95
N GLN A 292 10.04 11.31 24.22
CA GLN A 292 9.19 10.34 24.88
C GLN A 292 7.82 10.23 24.20
N GLY A 293 7.21 11.37 23.86
CA GLY A 293 5.94 11.42 23.16
C GLY A 293 5.98 10.68 21.82
N TYR A 294 6.98 10.99 20.99
CA TYR A 294 7.16 10.30 19.71
C TYR A 294 7.54 8.83 19.85
N PHE A 295 8.38 8.47 20.84
CA PHE A 295 8.73 7.07 21.07
C PHE A 295 7.51 6.21 21.41
N ILE A 296 6.63 6.71 22.28
CA ILE A 296 5.36 6.03 22.61
C ILE A 296 4.48 5.93 21.37
N TYR A 297 4.30 7.03 20.64
CA TYR A 297 3.48 7.07 19.43
C TYR A 297 3.98 6.08 18.37
N PHE A 298 5.26 6.06 18.04
CA PHE A 298 5.83 5.15 17.05
C PHE A 298 5.77 3.70 17.49
N THR A 299 5.89 3.43 18.79
CA THR A 299 5.71 2.09 19.36
C THR A 299 4.30 1.57 19.11
N ILE A 300 3.28 2.37 19.42
CA ILE A 300 1.88 2.02 19.20
C ILE A 300 1.58 1.91 17.69
N TYR A 301 2.16 2.78 16.86
CA TYR A 301 2.03 2.75 15.40
C TYR A 301 2.52 1.41 14.82
N VAL A 302 3.74 0.99 15.17
CA VAL A 302 4.30 -0.31 14.69
C VAL A 302 3.49 -1.48 15.21
N LEU A 303 3.01 -1.40 16.46
CA LEU A 303 2.15 -2.43 17.05
C LEU A 303 0.83 -2.53 16.28
N SER A 304 0.19 -1.40 15.98
CA SER A 304 -1.05 -1.34 15.19
C SER A 304 -0.85 -1.90 13.78
N CYS A 305 0.25 -1.53 13.11
CA CYS A 305 0.62 -2.07 11.81
C CYS A 305 0.77 -3.60 11.85
N THR A 306 1.49 -4.13 12.85
CA THR A 306 1.75 -5.57 12.99
C THR A 306 0.45 -6.34 13.23
N PHE A 307 -0.39 -5.88 14.17
CA PHE A 307 -1.67 -6.54 14.46
C PHE A 307 -2.62 -6.48 13.28
N SER A 308 -2.67 -5.36 12.54
CA SER A 308 -3.51 -5.22 11.35
C SER A 308 -3.07 -6.20 10.26
N CYS A 309 -1.78 -6.29 9.96
CA CYS A 309 -1.27 -7.24 8.97
C CYS A 309 -1.64 -8.69 9.32
N ILE A 310 -1.46 -9.09 10.58
CA ILE A 310 -1.79 -10.44 11.06
C ILE A 310 -3.30 -10.68 11.00
N ALA A 311 -4.11 -9.73 11.46
CA ALA A 311 -5.55 -9.83 11.50
C ALA A 311 -6.15 -10.06 10.11
N PHE A 312 -5.74 -9.24 9.12
CA PHE A 312 -6.23 -9.39 7.75
C PHE A 312 -5.76 -10.70 7.10
N MET A 313 -4.50 -11.09 7.28
CA MET A 313 -4.02 -12.38 6.76
C MET A 313 -4.76 -13.57 7.39
N ALA A 314 -4.94 -13.57 8.71
CA ALA A 314 -5.63 -14.64 9.42
C ALA A 314 -7.13 -14.71 9.06
N ALA A 315 -7.80 -13.56 8.98
CA ALA A 315 -9.21 -13.47 8.63
C ALA A 315 -9.47 -13.93 7.20
N PHE A 316 -8.72 -13.44 6.21
CA PHE A 316 -8.88 -13.87 4.82
C PHE A 316 -8.59 -15.37 4.66
N ARG A 317 -7.57 -15.90 5.33
CA ARG A 317 -7.27 -17.33 5.33
C ARG A 317 -8.40 -18.16 5.92
N ALA A 318 -9.05 -17.69 6.99
CA ALA A 318 -10.14 -18.38 7.65
C ALA A 318 -11.46 -18.33 6.86
N LEU A 319 -11.76 -17.17 6.27
CA LEU A 319 -13.05 -16.86 5.67
C LEU A 319 -13.15 -17.22 4.17
N VAL A 320 -12.06 -17.04 3.42
CA VAL A 320 -12.05 -17.29 1.97
C VAL A 320 -11.80 -18.76 1.68
N LYS A 321 -12.89 -19.50 1.41
CA LYS A 321 -12.86 -20.95 1.15
C LYS A 321 -13.34 -21.33 -0.24
N ARG A 322 -14.08 -20.46 -0.92
CA ARG A 322 -14.73 -20.74 -2.21
C ARG A 322 -14.53 -19.61 -3.20
N HIS A 323 -14.54 -19.94 -4.47
CA HIS A 323 -14.56 -18.99 -5.57
C HIS A 323 -15.87 -18.19 -5.59
N HIS A 324 -15.76 -16.88 -5.87
CA HIS A 324 -16.89 -16.00 -6.07
C HIS A 324 -16.63 -15.15 -7.32
N ARG A 325 -17.51 -15.18 -8.30
CA ARG A 325 -17.31 -14.58 -9.64
C ARG A 325 -16.83 -13.13 -9.61
N ALA A 326 -17.43 -12.28 -8.76
CA ALA A 326 -17.03 -10.89 -8.65
C ALA A 326 -15.62 -10.73 -8.09
N TRP A 327 -15.26 -11.47 -7.03
CA TRP A 327 -13.93 -11.47 -6.44
C TRP A 327 -12.87 -12.08 -7.36
N ASP A 328 -13.21 -13.11 -8.12
CA ASP A 328 -12.30 -13.69 -9.13
C ASP A 328 -11.98 -12.64 -10.21
N SER A 329 -13.01 -11.95 -10.74
CA SER A 329 -12.83 -10.87 -11.70
C SER A 329 -12.03 -9.72 -11.12
N LEU A 330 -12.34 -9.28 -9.88
CA LEU A 330 -11.60 -8.24 -9.21
C LEU A 330 -10.11 -8.63 -9.05
N SER A 331 -9.83 -9.86 -8.62
CA SER A 331 -8.47 -10.37 -8.45
C SER A 331 -7.69 -10.43 -9.76
N GLU A 332 -8.36 -10.76 -10.82
CA GLU A 332 -7.74 -10.78 -12.15
C GLU A 332 -7.33 -9.39 -12.63
N HIS A 333 -8.08 -8.36 -12.26
CA HIS A 333 -7.89 -6.99 -12.73
C HIS A 333 -7.27 -6.05 -11.68
N ALA A 334 -7.00 -6.52 -10.46
CA ALA A 334 -6.59 -5.70 -9.33
C ALA A 334 -5.37 -4.80 -9.63
N TYR A 335 -4.37 -5.32 -10.33
CA TYR A 335 -3.18 -4.54 -10.70
C TYR A 335 -3.50 -3.38 -11.64
N LEU A 336 -4.34 -3.61 -12.65
CA LEU A 336 -4.77 -2.55 -13.56
C LEU A 336 -5.69 -1.54 -12.88
N ILE A 337 -6.60 -1.98 -12.03
CA ILE A 337 -7.43 -1.10 -11.22
C ILE A 337 -6.55 -0.17 -10.37
N TYR A 338 -5.51 -0.74 -9.73
CA TYR A 338 -4.55 0.04 -8.98
C TYR A 338 -3.85 1.13 -9.84
N LEU A 339 -3.47 0.82 -11.07
CA LEU A 339 -2.85 1.80 -11.97
C LEU A 339 -3.84 2.87 -12.46
N LEU A 340 -5.08 2.48 -12.74
CA LEU A 340 -6.05 3.29 -13.47
C LEU A 340 -6.97 4.15 -12.59
N HIS A 341 -7.07 3.86 -11.27
CA HIS A 341 -8.10 4.49 -10.42
C HIS A 341 -7.93 6.00 -10.24
N TYR A 342 -6.69 6.49 -10.20
CA TYR A 342 -6.41 7.84 -9.74
C TYR A 342 -6.95 8.96 -10.64
N PRO A 343 -6.91 8.87 -11.98
CA PRO A 343 -7.65 9.78 -12.85
C PRO A 343 -9.14 9.87 -12.49
N PHE A 344 -9.80 8.74 -12.27
CA PHE A 344 -11.22 8.72 -11.89
C PHE A 344 -11.46 9.36 -10.52
N VAL A 345 -10.56 9.16 -9.56
CA VAL A 345 -10.64 9.81 -8.24
C VAL A 345 -10.64 11.32 -8.41
N LEU A 346 -9.58 11.89 -8.99
CA LEU A 346 -9.40 13.35 -9.04
C LEU A 346 -10.44 14.06 -9.90
N TRP A 347 -10.83 13.47 -11.04
CA TRP A 347 -11.85 14.04 -11.90
C TRP A 347 -13.22 13.99 -11.25
N THR A 348 -13.58 12.93 -10.54
CA THR A 348 -14.85 12.85 -9.81
C THR A 348 -14.87 13.83 -8.64
N GLN A 349 -13.79 13.93 -7.87
CA GLN A 349 -13.67 14.92 -6.79
C GLN A 349 -13.84 16.35 -7.33
N TYR A 350 -13.18 16.67 -8.43
CA TYR A 350 -13.32 17.98 -9.08
C TYR A 350 -14.76 18.27 -9.51
N ALA A 351 -15.40 17.30 -10.15
CA ALA A 351 -16.79 17.44 -10.59
C ALA A 351 -17.79 17.60 -9.43
N LEU A 352 -17.44 17.15 -8.23
CA LEU A 352 -18.30 17.20 -7.05
C LEU A 352 -18.05 18.42 -6.14
N LEU A 353 -17.07 19.28 -6.43
CA LEU A 353 -16.69 20.39 -5.54
C LEU A 353 -17.90 21.26 -5.14
N ASP A 354 -18.70 21.68 -6.12
CA ASP A 354 -19.85 22.56 -5.90
C ASP A 354 -21.18 21.79 -5.65
N ALA A 355 -21.14 20.47 -5.60
CA ALA A 355 -22.32 19.66 -5.35
C ALA A 355 -22.80 19.82 -3.89
N PRO A 356 -24.10 20.02 -3.62
CA PRO A 356 -24.65 20.20 -2.27
C PRO A 356 -24.82 18.85 -1.56
N LEU A 357 -23.73 18.10 -1.43
CA LEU A 357 -23.67 16.77 -0.83
C LEU A 357 -22.77 16.78 0.40
N SER A 358 -23.04 15.89 1.36
CA SER A 358 -22.14 15.68 2.51
C SER A 358 -20.80 15.09 2.09
N ALA A 359 -19.76 15.30 2.90
CA ALA A 359 -18.43 14.71 2.69
C ALA A 359 -18.49 13.19 2.46
N PHE A 360 -19.29 12.47 3.26
CA PHE A 360 -19.46 11.01 3.09
C PHE A 360 -20.16 10.66 1.77
N GLY A 361 -21.19 11.42 1.35
CA GLY A 361 -21.86 11.21 0.07
C GLY A 361 -20.91 11.41 -1.11
N LYS A 362 -20.12 12.48 -1.10
CA LYS A 362 -19.11 12.77 -2.12
C LYS A 362 -18.02 11.69 -2.15
N PHE A 363 -17.53 11.27 -0.98
CA PHE A 363 -16.60 10.14 -0.86
C PHE A 363 -17.14 8.88 -1.52
N LEU A 364 -18.39 8.50 -1.20
CA LEU A 364 -18.98 7.27 -1.72
C LEU A 364 -19.14 7.31 -3.27
N ILE A 365 -19.58 8.43 -3.82
CA ILE A 365 -19.68 8.62 -5.27
C ILE A 365 -18.29 8.52 -5.91
N THR A 366 -17.29 9.20 -5.34
CA THR A 366 -15.90 9.15 -5.83
C THR A 366 -15.36 7.73 -5.82
N PHE A 367 -15.54 7.02 -4.71
CA PHE A 367 -15.08 5.65 -4.55
C PHE A 367 -15.73 4.69 -5.57
N VAL A 368 -17.06 4.75 -5.70
CA VAL A 368 -17.78 3.88 -6.65
C VAL A 368 -17.39 4.19 -8.09
N SER A 369 -17.30 5.48 -8.46
CA SER A 369 -16.87 5.91 -9.79
C SER A 369 -15.46 5.46 -10.12
N ALA A 370 -14.52 5.62 -9.18
CA ALA A 370 -13.12 5.24 -9.37
C ALA A 370 -12.94 3.72 -9.45
N LEU A 371 -13.62 2.97 -8.59
CA LEU A 371 -13.56 1.51 -8.60
C LEU A 371 -14.20 0.93 -9.87
N ALA A 372 -15.42 1.37 -10.20
CA ALA A 372 -16.14 0.89 -11.38
C ALA A 372 -15.45 1.30 -12.68
N GLY A 373 -15.06 2.60 -12.80
CA GLY A 373 -14.35 3.11 -13.97
C GLY A 373 -13.01 2.41 -14.19
N GLY A 374 -12.19 2.29 -13.14
CA GLY A 374 -10.93 1.55 -13.18
C GLY A 374 -11.13 0.08 -13.55
N TRP A 375 -12.16 -0.57 -13.01
CA TRP A 375 -12.46 -1.97 -13.30
C TRP A 375 -12.93 -2.19 -14.74
N VAL A 376 -13.85 -1.38 -15.24
CA VAL A 376 -14.34 -1.46 -16.63
C VAL A 376 -13.19 -1.27 -17.62
N VAL A 377 -12.36 -0.23 -17.41
CA VAL A 377 -11.20 0.02 -18.28
C VAL A 377 -10.19 -1.13 -18.19
N ALA A 378 -9.96 -1.71 -17.00
CA ALA A 378 -9.08 -2.86 -16.81
C ALA A 378 -9.57 -4.10 -17.59
N ILE A 379 -10.89 -4.37 -17.59
CA ILE A 379 -11.49 -5.45 -18.39
C ILE A 379 -11.26 -5.22 -19.89
N LEU A 380 -11.45 -3.98 -20.36
CA LEU A 380 -11.24 -3.64 -21.77
C LEU A 380 -9.78 -3.78 -22.19
N PHE A 381 -8.84 -3.33 -21.36
CA PHE A 381 -7.41 -3.43 -21.62
C PHE A 381 -6.93 -4.89 -21.73
N ARG A 382 -7.45 -5.78 -20.90
CA ARG A 382 -7.10 -7.20 -20.96
C ARG A 382 -7.62 -7.94 -22.19
N LYS A 383 -8.58 -7.37 -22.93
CA LYS A 383 -8.98 -7.91 -24.24
C LYS A 383 -7.93 -7.67 -25.33
N SER A 384 -7.05 -6.67 -25.16
CA SER A 384 -5.96 -6.37 -26.10
C SER A 384 -4.82 -7.37 -25.96
N LYS A 385 -4.43 -8.01 -27.07
CA LYS A 385 -3.30 -8.96 -27.12
C LYS A 385 -1.96 -8.30 -26.80
N LEU A 386 -1.76 -7.03 -27.20
CA LEU A 386 -0.54 -6.25 -26.98
C LEU A 386 -0.30 -5.97 -25.48
N LEU A 387 -1.36 -5.65 -24.73
CA LEU A 387 -1.24 -5.30 -23.32
C LEU A 387 -1.05 -6.51 -22.41
N LYS A 388 -1.48 -7.71 -22.83
CA LYS A 388 -1.28 -8.95 -22.06
C LYS A 388 0.17 -9.32 -21.79
N GLN A 389 1.13 -8.80 -22.56
CA GLN A 389 2.56 -9.10 -22.38
C GLN A 389 3.17 -8.32 -21.20
N TYR A 390 2.59 -7.17 -20.84
CA TYR A 390 3.10 -6.26 -19.81
C TYR A 390 2.27 -6.26 -18.52
N LEU A 391 1.13 -6.93 -18.53
CA LEU A 391 0.14 -7.02 -17.46
C LEU A 391 -0.08 -8.48 -17.02
#